data_be1d1aec264fb0b30160c7adfabbe774
#
_entry.id   be1d1aec264fb0b30160c7adfabbe774
#
_cell.length_a   1.000
_cell.length_b   1.000
_cell.length_c   1.000
_cell.angle_alpha   90.00
_cell.angle_beta   90.00
_cell.angle_gamma   90.00
#
_symmetry.space_group_name_H-M   'P 1'
#
loop_
_entity.id
_entity.type
_entity.pdbx_description
1 polymer ?
#
loop_
_entity_poly.entity_id
_entity_poly.type
_entity_poly.pdbx_seq_one_letter_code
_entity_poly.pdbx_strand_id
1 'polypeptide(L)'
;REAVDFCRYYAAQATSLMYSELELPGITGETNRLSYAPRGPWLCISPWNFPLAIFTGQIVANLAVGNTVVAKPAEQTPLVARLACDVLKEAGVPEGVINLVNGDGPTLGGWLLPDERIAGVSFTGSHPSARVINRQLAFRDGPIIPLIAETGGINCMVVDSTALPEQVVDDVITSAFRSAGQRCSAVRVLFVQSDVADGIIELLAGAMKELVVGDPHKLSTDVGPVIDQAAHDRISAHLMHLKETATFIAKSPSADPKLNGYFVEPQAWEISSLSALHEEVFGPILHIVRYHSEELDTIIEDIRSSKFCLLYTSPSPRDGDE
;
A
#
# COMPACT_ATOMS: atom_id res chain seq x y z
N ARG A 1 -1.57 15.65 6.51
CA ARG A 1 -0.18 16.08 6.29
C ARG A 1 0.36 15.45 5.01
N GLU A 2 0.36 14.14 4.88
CA GLU A 2 0.94 13.39 3.75
C GLU A 2 0.42 13.86 2.37
N ALA A 3 -0.88 14.15 2.22
CA ALA A 3 -1.42 14.72 0.98
C ALA A 3 -0.77 16.08 0.62
N VAL A 4 -0.49 16.92 1.61
CA VAL A 4 0.23 18.20 1.42
C VAL A 4 1.69 17.95 1.05
N ASP A 5 2.31 16.96 1.66
CA ASP A 5 3.69 16.59 1.38
C ASP A 5 3.82 16.06 -0.05
N PHE A 6 2.86 15.28 -0.57
CA PHE A 6 2.79 14.90 -1.99
C PHE A 6 2.66 16.10 -2.92
N CYS A 7 1.79 17.07 -2.62
CA CYS A 7 1.66 18.28 -3.42
C CYS A 7 3.01 19.02 -3.53
N ARG A 8 3.71 19.18 -2.42
CA ARG A 8 5.02 19.84 -2.37
C ARG A 8 6.10 19.05 -3.10
N TYR A 9 6.13 17.74 -2.88
CA TYR A 9 7.11 16.84 -3.49
C TYR A 9 7.01 16.87 -5.01
N TYR A 10 5.82 16.63 -5.56
CA TYR A 10 5.64 16.58 -7.01
C TYR A 10 5.80 17.96 -7.67
N ALA A 11 5.43 19.05 -7.01
CA ALA A 11 5.73 20.39 -7.49
C ALA A 11 7.24 20.65 -7.57
N ALA A 12 8.00 20.26 -6.55
CA ALA A 12 9.45 20.39 -6.54
C ALA A 12 10.11 19.52 -7.63
N GLN A 13 9.68 18.26 -7.77
CA GLN A 13 10.20 17.36 -8.80
C GLN A 13 9.89 17.86 -10.22
N ALA A 14 8.67 18.29 -10.48
CA ALA A 14 8.31 18.86 -11.79
C ALA A 14 9.15 20.09 -12.13
N THR A 15 9.34 20.98 -11.15
CA THR A 15 10.16 22.19 -11.34
C THR A 15 11.61 21.84 -11.69
N SER A 16 12.18 20.84 -11.02
CA SER A 16 13.60 20.48 -11.24
C SER A 16 13.84 19.66 -12.52
N LEU A 17 12.87 18.80 -12.90
CA LEU A 17 13.07 17.82 -13.97
C LEU A 17 12.39 18.21 -15.28
N MET A 18 11.26 18.93 -15.23
CA MET A 18 10.39 19.10 -16.40
C MET A 18 10.43 20.52 -17.01
N TYR A 19 10.81 21.53 -16.23
CA TYR A 19 10.79 22.91 -16.69
C TYR A 19 12.10 23.38 -17.36
N SER A 20 13.17 22.58 -17.30
CA SER A 20 14.43 22.85 -17.97
C SER A 20 14.69 21.81 -19.04
N GLU A 21 15.04 22.30 -20.26
CA GLU A 21 15.58 21.40 -21.28
C GLU A 21 16.98 20.96 -20.87
N LEU A 22 17.26 19.67 -20.98
CA LEU A 22 18.59 19.10 -20.74
C LEU A 22 19.38 19.13 -22.06
N GLU A 23 20.50 19.84 -22.09
CA GLU A 23 21.42 19.77 -23.22
C GLU A 23 22.18 18.44 -23.20
N LEU A 24 22.12 17.73 -24.32
CA LEU A 24 22.80 16.44 -24.48
C LEU A 24 24.05 16.60 -25.34
N PRO A 25 25.09 15.76 -25.14
CA PRO A 25 26.27 15.72 -26.00
C PRO A 25 25.90 15.51 -27.48
N GLY A 26 26.59 16.20 -28.39
CA GLY A 26 26.45 16.04 -29.82
C GLY A 26 27.78 16.27 -30.54
N ILE A 27 27.85 15.97 -31.84
CA ILE A 27 28.99 16.28 -32.65
C ILE A 27 28.99 17.79 -33.01
N THR A 28 30.13 18.29 -33.43
CA THR A 28 30.30 19.72 -33.80
C THR A 28 29.22 20.16 -34.80
N GLY A 29 28.46 21.18 -34.40
CA GLY A 29 27.39 21.76 -35.23
C GLY A 29 26.00 21.22 -34.90
N GLU A 30 25.83 20.29 -33.98
CA GLU A 30 24.55 19.81 -33.47
C GLU A 30 24.18 20.49 -32.15
N THR A 31 22.88 20.69 -31.97
CA THR A 31 22.28 21.07 -30.68
C THR A 31 21.25 20.01 -30.32
N ASN A 32 21.57 19.21 -29.30
CA ASN A 32 20.71 18.13 -28.83
C ASN A 32 20.08 18.51 -27.50
N ARG A 33 18.76 18.44 -27.43
CA ARG A 33 18.00 18.79 -26.21
C ARG A 33 16.99 17.71 -25.89
N LEU A 34 16.88 17.37 -24.60
CA LEU A 34 15.84 16.53 -24.06
C LEU A 34 14.83 17.41 -23.32
N SER A 35 13.59 17.30 -23.70
CA SER A 35 12.46 17.93 -23.01
C SER A 35 11.36 16.91 -22.75
N TYR A 36 10.53 17.19 -21.74
CA TYR A 36 9.40 16.36 -21.40
C TYR A 36 8.09 17.04 -21.80
N ALA A 37 7.10 16.25 -22.21
CA ALA A 37 5.76 16.72 -22.56
C ALA A 37 4.70 15.84 -21.86
N PRO A 38 3.51 16.41 -21.55
CA PRO A 38 2.41 15.62 -21.00
C PRO A 38 1.98 14.54 -22.02
N ARG A 39 1.59 13.38 -21.50
CA ARG A 39 1.11 12.26 -22.34
C ARG A 39 -0.38 12.34 -22.68
N GLY A 40 -1.17 13.01 -21.81
CA GLY A 40 -2.62 13.13 -21.96
C GLY A 40 -3.40 12.67 -20.72
N PRO A 41 -4.65 12.17 -20.89
CA PRO A 41 -5.49 11.74 -19.77
C PRO A 41 -4.94 10.51 -19.06
N TRP A 42 -4.78 10.58 -17.74
CA TRP A 42 -4.38 9.46 -16.90
C TRP A 42 -5.55 8.95 -16.07
N LEU A 43 -5.67 7.62 -15.98
CA LEU A 43 -6.61 6.98 -15.08
C LEU A 43 -5.92 6.73 -13.74
N CYS A 44 -6.39 7.42 -12.70
CA CYS A 44 -5.90 7.27 -11.32
C CYS A 44 -6.92 6.46 -10.51
N ILE A 45 -6.53 5.27 -10.05
CA ILE A 45 -7.37 4.36 -9.26
C ILE A 45 -6.76 4.23 -7.88
N SER A 46 -7.42 4.77 -6.85
CA SER A 46 -6.89 4.84 -5.50
C SER A 46 -7.65 3.96 -4.51
N PRO A 47 -6.98 3.50 -3.43
CA PRO A 47 -7.57 2.63 -2.41
C PRO A 47 -8.31 3.42 -1.34
N TRP A 48 -8.99 2.69 -0.46
CA TRP A 48 -9.75 3.25 0.66
C TRP A 48 -8.91 3.50 1.93
N ASN A 49 -7.76 2.85 2.09
CA ASN A 49 -6.99 2.89 3.36
C ASN A 49 -6.19 4.18 3.57
N PHE A 50 -5.85 4.89 2.50
CA PHE A 50 -5.29 6.24 2.52
C PHE A 50 -6.11 7.15 1.59
N PRO A 51 -7.39 7.42 1.91
CA PRO A 51 -8.37 7.95 0.96
C PRO A 51 -8.10 9.38 0.53
N LEU A 52 -7.34 10.15 1.31
CA LEU A 52 -6.93 11.51 0.97
C LEU A 52 -5.52 11.52 0.37
N ALA A 53 -4.55 10.90 1.04
CA ALA A 53 -3.14 11.05 0.67
C ALA A 53 -2.83 10.37 -0.68
N ILE A 54 -3.13 9.09 -0.85
CA ILE A 54 -2.85 8.37 -2.09
C ILE A 54 -3.68 8.92 -3.25
N PHE A 55 -4.97 9.19 -3.01
CA PHE A 55 -5.85 9.80 -4.02
C PHE A 55 -5.27 11.13 -4.52
N THR A 56 -4.89 12.03 -3.61
CA THR A 56 -4.29 13.33 -3.95
C THR A 56 -2.93 13.12 -4.64
N GLY A 57 -2.08 12.23 -4.11
CA GLY A 57 -0.74 11.98 -4.64
C GLY A 57 -0.76 11.55 -6.10
N GLN A 58 -1.62 10.60 -6.48
CA GLN A 58 -1.78 10.16 -7.87
C GLN A 58 -2.25 11.30 -8.79
N ILE A 59 -3.18 12.14 -8.31
CA ILE A 59 -3.70 13.27 -9.09
C ILE A 59 -2.61 14.32 -9.30
N VAL A 60 -2.00 14.81 -8.22
CA VAL A 60 -1.07 15.95 -8.31
C VAL A 60 0.23 15.60 -9.00
N ALA A 61 0.67 14.32 -8.95
CA ALA A 61 1.80 13.83 -9.74
C ALA A 61 1.55 14.02 -11.25
N ASN A 62 0.34 13.69 -11.70
CA ASN A 62 -0.06 13.85 -13.10
C ASN A 62 -0.25 15.32 -13.48
N LEU A 63 -0.89 16.11 -12.62
CA LEU A 63 -1.12 17.54 -12.89
C LEU A 63 0.18 18.32 -12.95
N ALA A 64 1.15 18.03 -12.10
CA ALA A 64 2.43 18.73 -12.03
C ALA A 64 3.22 18.64 -13.35
N VAL A 65 2.99 17.60 -14.15
CA VAL A 65 3.63 17.40 -15.46
C VAL A 65 2.69 17.68 -16.64
N GLY A 66 1.54 18.32 -16.40
CA GLY A 66 0.61 18.78 -17.43
C GLY A 66 -0.38 17.75 -17.96
N ASN A 67 -0.48 16.56 -17.35
CA ASN A 67 -1.51 15.58 -17.70
C ASN A 67 -2.87 15.97 -17.12
N THR A 68 -3.94 15.46 -17.70
CA THR A 68 -5.29 15.50 -17.12
C THR A 68 -5.62 14.15 -16.45
N VAL A 69 -6.61 14.14 -15.56
CA VAL A 69 -6.88 12.96 -14.73
C VAL A 69 -8.35 12.56 -14.76
N VAL A 70 -8.59 11.26 -14.95
CA VAL A 70 -9.82 10.57 -14.58
C VAL A 70 -9.56 9.88 -13.24
N ALA A 71 -10.16 10.37 -12.17
CA ALA A 71 -9.90 9.93 -10.80
C ALA A 71 -11.02 9.02 -10.29
N LYS A 72 -10.69 7.74 -10.06
CA LYS A 72 -11.58 6.75 -9.46
C LYS A 72 -11.13 6.45 -8.02
N PRO A 73 -11.77 7.00 -6.99
CA PRO A 73 -11.54 6.58 -5.61
C PRO A 73 -12.13 5.21 -5.33
N ALA A 74 -11.79 4.64 -4.18
CA ALA A 74 -12.46 3.45 -3.69
C ALA A 74 -13.94 3.73 -3.35
N GLU A 75 -14.78 2.72 -3.51
CA GLU A 75 -16.23 2.80 -3.28
C GLU A 75 -16.58 3.16 -1.84
N GLN A 76 -15.70 2.81 -0.90
CA GLN A 76 -15.87 3.06 0.53
C GLN A 76 -15.60 4.52 0.93
N THR A 77 -14.89 5.31 0.09
CA THR A 77 -14.39 6.63 0.48
C THR A 77 -14.64 7.75 -0.53
N PRO A 78 -15.84 7.84 -1.16
CA PRO A 78 -16.10 8.81 -2.22
C PRO A 78 -16.20 10.25 -1.72
N LEU A 79 -16.62 10.46 -0.46
CA LEU A 79 -16.78 11.81 0.11
C LEU A 79 -15.44 12.52 0.31
N VAL A 80 -14.42 11.80 0.78
CA VAL A 80 -13.07 12.36 0.95
C VAL A 80 -12.47 12.73 -0.41
N ALA A 81 -12.67 11.87 -1.42
CA ALA A 81 -12.22 12.13 -2.79
C ALA A 81 -12.90 13.39 -3.38
N ARG A 82 -14.20 13.54 -3.16
CA ARG A 82 -14.93 14.73 -3.58
C ARG A 82 -14.38 16.00 -2.94
N LEU A 83 -14.20 16.00 -1.62
CA LEU A 83 -13.61 17.14 -0.91
C LEU A 83 -12.21 17.48 -1.42
N ALA A 84 -11.36 16.48 -1.70
CA ALA A 84 -10.05 16.69 -2.27
C ALA A 84 -10.12 17.39 -3.64
N CYS A 85 -11.04 16.96 -4.50
CA CYS A 85 -11.26 17.61 -5.81
C CYS A 85 -11.77 19.05 -5.65
N ASP A 86 -12.66 19.31 -4.71
CA ASP A 86 -13.19 20.67 -4.46
C ASP A 86 -12.07 21.61 -3.97
N VAL A 87 -11.22 21.16 -3.04
CA VAL A 87 -10.04 21.92 -2.57
C VAL A 87 -9.06 22.20 -3.72
N LEU A 88 -8.78 21.23 -4.58
CA LEU A 88 -7.90 21.42 -5.73
C LEU A 88 -8.50 22.42 -6.73
N LYS A 89 -9.81 22.39 -6.94
CA LYS A 89 -10.53 23.37 -7.78
C LYS A 89 -10.46 24.76 -7.16
N GLU A 90 -10.69 24.92 -5.86
CA GLU A 90 -10.54 26.19 -5.13
C GLU A 90 -9.10 26.73 -5.20
N ALA A 91 -8.10 25.83 -5.22
CA ALA A 91 -6.69 26.19 -5.39
C ALA A 91 -6.33 26.61 -6.83
N GLY A 92 -7.28 26.60 -7.78
CA GLY A 92 -7.09 27.10 -9.13
C GLY A 92 -6.84 26.05 -10.22
N VAL A 93 -7.05 24.76 -9.93
CA VAL A 93 -7.01 23.73 -10.99
C VAL A 93 -8.16 23.96 -11.96
N PRO A 94 -7.89 24.12 -13.28
CA PRO A 94 -8.92 24.43 -14.27
C PRO A 94 -10.00 23.36 -14.37
N GLU A 95 -11.19 23.75 -14.80
CA GLU A 95 -12.29 22.82 -15.04
C GLU A 95 -11.94 21.82 -16.16
N GLY A 96 -12.35 20.55 -15.99
CA GLY A 96 -12.08 19.46 -16.93
C GLY A 96 -10.69 18.82 -16.79
N VAL A 97 -9.81 19.38 -15.97
CA VAL A 97 -8.47 18.81 -15.73
C VAL A 97 -8.53 17.63 -14.77
N ILE A 98 -9.41 17.68 -13.76
CA ILE A 98 -9.72 16.56 -12.86
C ILE A 98 -11.16 16.13 -13.07
N ASN A 99 -11.37 14.86 -13.38
CA ASN A 99 -12.69 14.27 -13.61
C ASN A 99 -12.91 13.14 -12.62
N LEU A 100 -13.68 13.41 -11.57
CA LEU A 100 -14.01 12.42 -10.53
C LEU A 100 -15.10 11.47 -11.03
N VAL A 101 -14.84 10.15 -10.98
CA VAL A 101 -15.77 9.10 -11.38
C VAL A 101 -15.94 8.11 -10.24
N ASN A 102 -17.17 8.02 -9.70
CA ASN A 102 -17.52 7.09 -8.63
C ASN A 102 -18.23 5.86 -9.20
N GLY A 103 -17.90 4.70 -8.71
CA GLY A 103 -18.52 3.42 -9.08
C GLY A 103 -17.63 2.24 -8.75
N ASP A 104 -18.14 1.04 -8.95
CA ASP A 104 -17.39 -0.18 -8.69
C ASP A 104 -16.23 -0.37 -9.66
N GLY A 105 -15.17 -1.01 -9.16
CA GLY A 105 -13.93 -1.21 -9.92
C GLY A 105 -14.11 -2.02 -11.21
N PRO A 106 -14.79 -3.18 -11.18
CA PRO A 106 -15.03 -4.00 -12.37
C PRO A 106 -15.77 -3.27 -13.49
N THR A 107 -16.85 -2.56 -13.17
CA THR A 107 -17.65 -1.83 -14.17
C THR A 107 -16.87 -0.68 -14.79
N LEU A 108 -16.30 0.20 -13.96
CA LEU A 108 -15.55 1.35 -14.46
C LEU A 108 -14.25 0.93 -15.14
N GLY A 109 -13.58 -0.08 -14.61
CA GLY A 109 -12.38 -0.66 -15.24
C GLY A 109 -12.68 -1.23 -16.63
N GLY A 110 -13.83 -1.91 -16.79
CA GLY A 110 -14.27 -2.46 -18.06
C GLY A 110 -14.55 -1.39 -19.12
N TRP A 111 -14.92 -0.17 -18.72
CA TRP A 111 -15.17 0.94 -19.65
C TRP A 111 -13.93 1.80 -19.92
N LEU A 112 -13.15 2.10 -18.87
CA LEU A 112 -12.06 3.07 -18.93
C LEU A 112 -10.73 2.47 -19.42
N LEU A 113 -10.40 1.23 -19.04
CA LEU A 113 -9.13 0.62 -19.42
C LEU A 113 -9.00 0.35 -20.93
N PRO A 114 -10.07 -0.06 -21.65
CA PRO A 114 -10.01 -0.22 -23.11
C PRO A 114 -10.01 1.11 -23.88
N ASP A 115 -10.36 2.23 -23.25
CA ASP A 115 -10.48 3.52 -23.97
C ASP A 115 -9.11 4.03 -24.43
N GLU A 116 -8.91 4.14 -25.73
CA GLU A 116 -7.64 4.53 -26.36
C GLU A 116 -7.17 5.94 -25.99
N ARG A 117 -8.07 6.80 -25.50
CA ARG A 117 -7.71 8.15 -25.03
C ARG A 117 -6.92 8.14 -23.73
N ILE A 118 -7.01 7.08 -22.93
CA ILE A 118 -6.22 6.96 -21.69
C ILE A 118 -4.74 6.75 -22.07
N ALA A 119 -3.90 7.64 -21.56
CA ALA A 119 -2.47 7.70 -21.88
C ALA A 119 -1.57 7.03 -20.82
N GLY A 120 -2.14 6.61 -19.68
CA GLY A 120 -1.44 5.90 -18.63
C GLY A 120 -2.38 5.58 -17.46
N VAL A 121 -1.96 4.67 -16.60
CA VAL A 121 -2.71 4.24 -15.41
C VAL A 121 -1.83 4.29 -14.18
N SER A 122 -2.30 4.98 -13.14
CA SER A 122 -1.77 4.89 -11.77
C SER A 122 -2.77 4.14 -10.90
N PHE A 123 -2.36 3.00 -10.37
CA PHE A 123 -3.19 2.13 -9.56
C PHE A 123 -2.55 1.92 -8.18
N THR A 124 -3.35 2.01 -7.13
CA THR A 124 -2.97 1.52 -5.80
C THR A 124 -4.11 0.66 -5.26
N GLY A 125 -3.79 -0.57 -4.88
CA GLY A 125 -4.78 -1.52 -4.39
C GLY A 125 -4.25 -2.95 -4.28
N SER A 126 -5.14 -3.95 -4.42
CA SER A 126 -4.75 -5.34 -4.27
C SER A 126 -3.93 -5.88 -5.46
N HIS A 127 -3.01 -6.79 -5.20
CA HIS A 127 -2.24 -7.48 -6.24
C HIS A 127 -3.13 -8.18 -7.30
N PRO A 128 -4.21 -8.91 -6.93
CA PRO A 128 -5.12 -9.46 -7.93
C PRO A 128 -5.74 -8.42 -8.86
N SER A 129 -6.15 -7.27 -8.33
CA SER A 129 -6.70 -6.17 -9.15
C SER A 129 -5.65 -5.58 -10.09
N ALA A 130 -4.41 -5.37 -9.63
CA ALA A 130 -3.31 -4.92 -10.49
C ALA A 130 -3.08 -5.88 -11.67
N ARG A 131 -3.11 -7.18 -11.42
CA ARG A 131 -2.98 -8.20 -12.48
C ARG A 131 -4.12 -8.18 -13.49
N VAL A 132 -5.36 -7.92 -13.05
CA VAL A 132 -6.51 -7.76 -13.96
C VAL A 132 -6.30 -6.54 -14.84
N ILE A 133 -5.94 -5.40 -14.26
CA ILE A 133 -5.64 -4.16 -14.99
C ILE A 133 -4.53 -4.39 -16.01
N ASN A 134 -3.41 -4.98 -15.60
CA ASN A 134 -2.27 -5.24 -16.48
C ASN A 134 -2.67 -6.12 -17.69
N ARG A 135 -3.47 -7.17 -17.45
CA ARG A 135 -3.98 -8.01 -18.55
C ARG A 135 -4.89 -7.24 -19.50
N GLN A 136 -5.81 -6.42 -18.96
CA GLN A 136 -6.70 -5.60 -19.82
C GLN A 136 -5.90 -4.61 -20.67
N LEU A 137 -4.88 -3.97 -20.11
CA LEU A 137 -3.99 -3.09 -20.86
C LEU A 137 -3.18 -3.84 -21.93
N ALA A 138 -2.77 -5.09 -21.67
CA ALA A 138 -2.04 -5.93 -22.63
C ALA A 138 -2.92 -6.38 -23.82
N PHE A 139 -4.23 -6.49 -23.63
CA PHE A 139 -5.19 -6.84 -24.69
C PHE A 139 -5.79 -5.62 -25.42
N ARG A 140 -5.44 -4.42 -24.99
CA ARG A 140 -5.92 -3.19 -25.58
C ARG A 140 -5.30 -2.97 -26.96
N ASP A 141 -6.10 -2.51 -27.91
CA ASP A 141 -5.62 -1.96 -29.17
C ASP A 141 -5.05 -0.53 -28.94
N GLY A 142 -4.23 -0.04 -29.88
CA GLY A 142 -3.64 1.27 -29.81
C GLY A 142 -2.26 1.33 -29.13
N PRO A 143 -1.80 2.51 -28.69
CA PRO A 143 -0.46 2.69 -28.12
C PRO A 143 -0.28 1.92 -26.80
N ILE A 144 0.91 1.38 -26.59
CA ILE A 144 1.31 0.83 -25.28
C ILE A 144 1.40 1.98 -24.27
N ILE A 145 0.67 1.88 -23.18
CA ILE A 145 0.64 2.88 -22.11
C ILE A 145 1.28 2.34 -20.82
N PRO A 146 1.92 3.21 -20.04
CA PRO A 146 2.50 2.80 -18.77
C PRO A 146 1.43 2.46 -17.73
N LEU A 147 1.73 1.46 -16.93
CA LEU A 147 1.03 1.12 -15.69
C LEU A 147 2.00 1.32 -14.52
N ILE A 148 1.62 2.18 -13.58
CA ILE A 148 2.27 2.29 -12.27
C ILE A 148 1.32 1.63 -11.28
N ALA A 149 1.73 0.50 -10.69
CA ALA A 149 0.89 -0.26 -9.78
C ALA A 149 1.56 -0.41 -8.42
N GLU A 150 0.98 0.26 -7.42
CA GLU A 150 1.31 0.09 -6.02
C GLU A 150 0.40 -0.98 -5.43
N THR A 151 0.98 -2.03 -4.87
CA THR A 151 0.21 -3.16 -4.31
C THR A 151 0.63 -3.46 -2.89
N GLY A 152 -0.05 -4.38 -2.24
CA GLY A 152 0.34 -4.92 -0.95
C GLY A 152 1.40 -6.02 -1.07
N GLY A 153 1.85 -6.51 0.08
CA GLY A 153 2.83 -7.58 0.14
C GLY A 153 2.84 -8.28 1.50
N ILE A 154 3.63 -9.34 1.61
CA ILE A 154 3.93 -9.99 2.89
C ILE A 154 5.20 -9.36 3.46
N ASN A 155 5.06 -8.17 4.07
CA ASN A 155 6.20 -7.44 4.60
C ASN A 155 6.76 -8.16 5.82
N CYS A 156 8.09 -8.31 5.83
CA CYS A 156 8.81 -9.04 6.85
C CYS A 156 9.67 -8.09 7.68
N MET A 157 9.78 -8.38 8.99
CA MET A 157 10.77 -7.81 9.89
C MET A 157 11.65 -8.95 10.37
N VAL A 158 12.97 -8.78 10.31
CA VAL A 158 13.93 -9.78 10.77
C VAL A 158 14.65 -9.24 12.00
N VAL A 159 14.63 -10.01 13.07
CA VAL A 159 15.18 -9.65 14.39
C VAL A 159 16.22 -10.68 14.79
N ASP A 160 17.46 -10.24 14.94
CA ASP A 160 18.56 -11.05 15.45
C ASP A 160 18.81 -10.81 16.95
N SER A 161 19.75 -11.53 17.51
CA SER A 161 20.10 -11.48 18.94
C SER A 161 20.69 -10.13 19.41
N THR A 162 21.04 -9.23 18.50
CA THR A 162 21.60 -7.89 18.83
C THR A 162 20.54 -6.81 18.95
N ALA A 163 19.31 -7.10 18.56
CA ALA A 163 18.21 -6.13 18.59
C ALA A 163 17.80 -5.80 20.04
N LEU A 164 17.39 -4.54 20.25
CA LEU A 164 16.81 -4.11 21.53
C LEU A 164 15.36 -4.58 21.64
N PRO A 165 15.00 -5.51 22.55
CA PRO A 165 13.67 -6.12 22.58
C PRO A 165 12.51 -5.13 22.71
N GLU A 166 12.66 -4.09 23.52
CA GLU A 166 11.63 -3.08 23.75
C GLU A 166 11.35 -2.29 22.48
N GLN A 167 12.37 -1.91 21.72
CA GLN A 167 12.22 -1.22 20.46
C GLN A 167 11.56 -2.11 19.40
N VAL A 168 11.95 -3.38 19.33
CA VAL A 168 11.32 -4.36 18.45
C VAL A 168 9.81 -4.45 18.72
N VAL A 169 9.42 -4.52 20.00
CA VAL A 169 8.00 -4.60 20.37
C VAL A 169 7.24 -3.34 19.97
N ASP A 170 7.80 -2.15 20.24
CA ASP A 170 7.17 -0.88 19.85
C ASP A 170 7.00 -0.77 18.32
N ASP A 171 8.02 -1.14 17.56
CA ASP A 171 7.99 -1.13 16.10
C ASP A 171 6.99 -2.13 15.54
N VAL A 172 6.93 -3.34 16.11
CA VAL A 172 5.96 -4.38 15.70
C VAL A 172 4.54 -3.95 16.02
N ILE A 173 4.24 -3.48 17.23
CA ILE A 173 2.91 -2.99 17.61
C ILE A 173 2.46 -1.86 16.67
N THR A 174 3.36 -0.92 16.40
CA THR A 174 3.09 0.21 15.52
C THR A 174 2.85 -0.23 14.08
N SER A 175 3.67 -1.13 13.56
CA SER A 175 3.62 -1.57 12.17
C SER A 175 2.50 -2.57 11.90
N ALA A 176 2.31 -3.58 12.77
CA ALA A 176 1.33 -4.63 12.53
C ALA A 176 -0.12 -4.21 12.82
N PHE A 177 -0.34 -3.36 13.83
CA PHE A 177 -1.68 -3.19 14.39
C PHE A 177 -2.28 -1.80 14.21
N ARG A 178 -1.49 -0.73 14.07
CA ARG A 178 -2.06 0.60 13.76
C ARG A 178 -2.86 0.56 12.45
N SER A 179 -3.93 1.35 12.40
CA SER A 179 -4.90 1.33 11.29
C SER A 179 -5.55 -0.05 11.09
N ALA A 180 -5.65 -0.86 12.17
CA ALA A 180 -6.09 -2.25 12.13
C ALA A 180 -5.29 -3.12 11.13
N GLY A 181 -3.98 -2.88 10.98
CA GLY A 181 -3.11 -3.57 10.03
C GLY A 181 -3.43 -3.30 8.56
N GLN A 182 -4.27 -2.29 8.26
CA GLN A 182 -4.75 -1.99 6.91
C GLN A 182 -3.84 -1.02 6.17
N ARG A 183 -2.54 -1.33 6.14
CA ARG A 183 -1.52 -0.60 5.37
C ARG A 183 -0.76 -1.56 4.48
N CYS A 184 -0.44 -1.13 3.27
CA CYS A 184 0.44 -1.89 2.37
C CYS A 184 1.83 -2.13 2.96
N SER A 185 2.29 -1.23 3.85
CA SER A 185 3.58 -1.29 4.55
C SER A 185 3.52 -1.96 5.94
N ALA A 186 2.37 -2.46 6.39
CA ALA A 186 2.26 -3.13 7.69
C ALA A 186 3.09 -4.42 7.70
N VAL A 187 3.81 -4.68 8.80
CA VAL A 187 4.52 -5.94 8.99
C VAL A 187 3.50 -7.08 9.11
N ARG A 188 3.72 -8.14 8.33
CA ARG A 188 2.88 -9.35 8.30
C ARG A 188 3.57 -10.52 8.95
N VAL A 189 4.90 -10.57 8.83
CA VAL A 189 5.73 -11.64 9.37
C VAL A 189 6.89 -11.06 10.16
N LEU A 190 7.03 -11.51 11.39
CA LEU A 190 8.15 -11.23 12.27
C LEU A 190 9.01 -12.48 12.35
N PHE A 191 10.20 -12.44 11.74
CA PHE A 191 11.23 -13.46 11.95
C PHE A 191 12.04 -13.10 13.19
N VAL A 192 12.12 -14.03 14.15
CA VAL A 192 12.85 -13.81 15.40
C VAL A 192 13.85 -14.92 15.61
N GLN A 193 15.13 -14.55 15.85
CA GLN A 193 16.16 -15.52 16.16
C GLN A 193 15.82 -16.27 17.45
N SER A 194 15.95 -17.60 17.41
CA SER A 194 15.48 -18.51 18.47
C SER A 194 16.03 -18.18 19.85
N ASP A 195 17.28 -17.68 19.92
CA ASP A 195 17.95 -17.36 21.20
C ASP A 195 17.26 -16.23 21.99
N VAL A 196 16.57 -15.31 21.30
CA VAL A 196 15.90 -14.16 21.91
C VAL A 196 14.36 -14.21 21.76
N ALA A 197 13.85 -15.20 21.03
CA ALA A 197 12.45 -15.27 20.65
C ALA A 197 11.50 -15.31 21.85
N ASP A 198 11.78 -16.11 22.87
CA ASP A 198 10.88 -16.24 24.03
C ASP A 198 10.69 -14.91 24.76
N GLY A 199 11.79 -14.18 25.00
CA GLY A 199 11.72 -12.87 25.66
C GLY A 199 10.98 -11.83 24.86
N ILE A 200 11.21 -11.76 23.54
CA ILE A 200 10.52 -10.81 22.63
C ILE A 200 9.03 -11.16 22.55
N ILE A 201 8.69 -12.44 22.42
CA ILE A 201 7.30 -12.90 22.32
C ILE A 201 6.54 -12.62 23.64
N GLU A 202 7.17 -12.80 24.79
CA GLU A 202 6.56 -12.46 26.09
C GLU A 202 6.28 -10.97 26.21
N LEU A 203 7.25 -10.12 25.86
CA LEU A 203 7.08 -8.66 25.86
C LEU A 203 5.99 -8.22 24.87
N LEU A 204 5.98 -8.78 23.67
CA LEU A 204 4.97 -8.50 22.64
C LEU A 204 3.57 -8.90 23.13
N ALA A 205 3.42 -10.08 23.71
CA ALA A 205 2.15 -10.55 24.28
C ALA A 205 1.68 -9.65 25.43
N GLY A 206 2.60 -9.11 26.24
CA GLY A 206 2.32 -8.10 27.25
C GLY A 206 1.79 -6.80 26.65
N ALA A 207 2.52 -6.24 25.70
CA ALA A 207 2.14 -4.99 25.00
C ALA A 207 0.79 -5.10 24.26
N MET A 208 0.51 -6.24 23.63
CA MET A 208 -0.76 -6.48 22.96
C MET A 208 -1.97 -6.44 23.91
N LYS A 209 -1.81 -6.80 25.18
CA LYS A 209 -2.89 -6.74 26.18
C LYS A 209 -3.25 -5.31 26.59
N GLU A 210 -2.35 -4.37 26.41
CA GLU A 210 -2.58 -2.94 26.69
C GLU A 210 -3.27 -2.21 25.53
N LEU A 211 -3.38 -2.81 24.34
CA LEU A 211 -4.03 -2.20 23.19
C LEU A 211 -5.53 -1.99 23.43
N VAL A 212 -5.99 -0.79 23.12
CA VAL A 212 -7.40 -0.41 23.19
C VAL A 212 -8.01 -0.50 21.80
N VAL A 213 -8.88 -1.49 21.57
CA VAL A 213 -9.66 -1.65 20.36
C VAL A 213 -11.00 -0.94 20.54
N GLY A 214 -11.35 0.01 19.68
CA GLY A 214 -12.55 0.79 19.91
C GLY A 214 -12.87 1.88 18.88
N ASP A 215 -13.63 2.87 19.33
CA ASP A 215 -14.07 4.02 18.53
C ASP A 215 -12.87 4.89 18.11
N PRO A 216 -12.56 5.00 16.80
CA PRO A 216 -11.41 5.76 16.31
C PRO A 216 -11.50 7.29 16.52
N HIS A 217 -12.65 7.83 16.94
CA HIS A 217 -12.78 9.24 17.33
C HIS A 217 -12.16 9.53 18.71
N LYS A 218 -11.91 8.50 19.52
CA LYS A 218 -11.29 8.66 20.84
C LYS A 218 -9.77 8.59 20.73
N LEU A 219 -9.08 9.56 21.30
CA LEU A 219 -7.61 9.58 21.34
C LEU A 219 -6.99 8.41 22.11
N SER A 220 -7.76 7.76 22.97
CA SER A 220 -7.34 6.57 23.73
C SER A 220 -7.49 5.27 22.95
N THR A 221 -7.99 5.29 21.73
CA THR A 221 -8.14 4.11 20.88
C THR A 221 -6.88 3.90 20.05
N ASP A 222 -6.27 2.72 20.16
CA ASP A 222 -5.11 2.32 19.38
C ASP A 222 -5.50 1.70 18.04
N VAL A 223 -6.57 0.90 18.04
CA VAL A 223 -7.00 0.10 16.87
C VAL A 223 -8.50 0.27 16.65
N GLY A 224 -8.85 0.80 15.47
CA GLY A 224 -10.23 0.94 15.01
C GLY A 224 -10.76 -0.30 14.29
N PRO A 225 -11.93 -0.18 13.62
CA PRO A 225 -12.50 -1.28 12.84
C PRO A 225 -11.76 -1.52 11.52
N VAL A 226 -11.95 -2.69 10.93
CA VAL A 226 -11.63 -2.93 9.52
C VAL A 226 -12.70 -2.30 8.63
N ILE A 227 -12.39 -2.11 7.35
CA ILE A 227 -13.15 -1.24 6.45
C ILE A 227 -14.59 -1.68 6.22
N ASP A 228 -14.83 -2.98 6.05
CA ASP A 228 -16.14 -3.53 5.70
C ASP A 228 -16.30 -4.99 6.13
N GLN A 229 -17.52 -5.54 5.94
CA GLN A 229 -17.84 -6.93 6.23
C GLN A 229 -16.95 -7.90 5.45
N ALA A 230 -16.67 -7.62 4.19
CA ALA A 230 -15.89 -8.51 3.34
C ALA A 230 -14.43 -8.63 3.84
N ALA A 231 -13.85 -7.52 4.36
CA ALA A 231 -12.53 -7.54 5.00
C ALA A 231 -12.58 -8.37 6.30
N HIS A 232 -13.59 -8.15 7.13
CA HIS A 232 -13.79 -8.92 8.36
C HIS A 232 -13.92 -10.42 8.10
N ASP A 233 -14.71 -10.81 7.09
CA ASP A 233 -14.93 -12.22 6.75
C ASP A 233 -13.66 -12.91 6.25
N ARG A 234 -12.86 -12.22 5.40
CA ARG A 234 -11.56 -12.74 4.95
C ARG A 234 -10.59 -12.97 6.12
N ILE A 235 -10.50 -12.00 7.03
CA ILE A 235 -9.63 -12.14 8.21
C ILE A 235 -10.13 -13.26 9.12
N SER A 236 -11.45 -13.38 9.31
CA SER A 236 -12.06 -14.45 10.11
C SER A 236 -11.79 -15.84 9.52
N ALA A 237 -11.85 -15.98 8.19
CA ALA A 237 -11.51 -17.23 7.50
C ALA A 237 -10.02 -17.58 7.71
N HIS A 238 -9.12 -16.60 7.61
CA HIS A 238 -7.70 -16.80 7.88
C HIS A 238 -7.45 -17.23 9.34
N LEU A 239 -8.11 -16.58 10.31
CA LEU A 239 -8.02 -16.96 11.72
C LEU A 239 -8.53 -18.39 12.00
N MET A 240 -9.55 -18.84 11.27
CA MET A 240 -10.00 -20.25 11.38
C MET A 240 -8.91 -21.20 10.88
N HIS A 241 -8.26 -20.88 9.78
CA HIS A 241 -7.14 -21.68 9.27
C HIS A 241 -5.95 -21.71 10.25
N LEU A 242 -5.58 -20.56 10.83
CA LEU A 242 -4.48 -20.50 11.81
C LEU A 242 -4.75 -21.34 13.07
N LYS A 243 -5.99 -21.46 13.53
CA LYS A 243 -6.35 -22.32 14.66
C LYS A 243 -6.01 -23.80 14.44
N GLU A 244 -5.97 -24.23 13.18
CA GLU A 244 -5.68 -25.63 12.82
C GLU A 244 -4.19 -25.83 12.50
N THR A 245 -3.48 -24.79 12.08
CA THR A 245 -2.14 -24.91 11.46
C THR A 245 -1.03 -24.17 12.19
N ALA A 246 -1.36 -23.32 13.19
CA ALA A 246 -0.42 -22.42 13.84
C ALA A 246 -0.56 -22.46 15.38
N THR A 247 0.44 -21.95 16.07
CA THR A 247 0.41 -21.79 17.52
C THR A 247 -0.06 -20.40 17.90
N PHE A 248 -1.14 -20.32 18.68
CA PHE A 248 -1.63 -19.05 19.20
C PHE A 248 -0.65 -18.45 20.21
N ILE A 249 -0.31 -17.17 20.04
CA ILE A 249 0.59 -16.43 20.94
C ILE A 249 -0.18 -15.46 21.83
N ALA A 250 -0.84 -14.49 21.24
CA ALA A 250 -1.53 -13.45 22.00
C ALA A 250 -2.68 -12.81 21.21
N LYS A 251 -3.58 -12.18 21.96
CA LYS A 251 -4.69 -11.40 21.44
C LYS A 251 -4.91 -10.17 22.33
N SER A 252 -5.25 -9.03 21.73
CA SER A 252 -5.67 -7.84 22.47
C SER A 252 -7.04 -8.04 23.13
N PRO A 253 -7.43 -7.17 24.07
CA PRO A 253 -8.82 -7.07 24.53
C PRO A 253 -9.78 -6.80 23.35
N SER A 254 -11.03 -7.25 23.49
CA SER A 254 -12.07 -7.03 22.50
C SER A 254 -12.63 -5.61 22.60
N ALA A 255 -13.13 -5.07 21.47
CA ALA A 255 -13.89 -3.84 21.47
C ALA A 255 -15.19 -3.96 22.28
N ASP A 256 -15.72 -2.83 22.75
CA ASP A 256 -17.07 -2.79 23.35
C ASP A 256 -18.10 -3.31 22.33
N PRO A 257 -18.87 -4.37 22.66
CA PRO A 257 -19.84 -4.96 21.73
C PRO A 257 -21.00 -4.00 21.36
N LYS A 258 -21.10 -2.85 22.00
CA LYS A 258 -22.09 -1.80 21.66
C LYS A 258 -21.63 -0.90 20.51
N LEU A 259 -20.36 -0.97 20.13
CA LEU A 259 -19.84 -0.18 19.02
C LEU A 259 -20.30 -0.75 17.69
N ASN A 260 -20.70 0.15 16.79
CA ASN A 260 -20.99 -0.20 15.40
C ASN A 260 -19.68 -0.24 14.61
N GLY A 261 -19.46 -1.31 13.88
CA GLY A 261 -18.28 -1.49 13.04
C GLY A 261 -17.83 -2.95 13.00
N TYR A 262 -16.88 -3.22 12.12
CA TYR A 262 -16.31 -4.55 11.90
C TYR A 262 -14.98 -4.63 12.65
N PHE A 263 -15.03 -4.96 13.93
CA PHE A 263 -13.83 -5.02 14.77
C PHE A 263 -13.18 -6.39 14.71
N VAL A 264 -11.88 -6.39 14.52
CA VAL A 264 -11.01 -7.58 14.63
C VAL A 264 -9.94 -7.26 15.67
N GLU A 265 -9.86 -8.07 16.70
CA GLU A 265 -8.83 -7.92 17.72
C GLU A 265 -7.44 -8.23 17.12
N PRO A 266 -6.41 -7.38 17.33
CA PRO A 266 -5.03 -7.73 17.09
C PRO A 266 -4.65 -9.10 17.61
N GLN A 267 -4.07 -9.95 16.76
CA GLN A 267 -3.63 -11.29 17.13
C GLN A 267 -2.23 -11.60 16.61
N ALA A 268 -1.48 -12.37 17.37
CA ALA A 268 -0.19 -12.90 16.98
C ALA A 268 -0.21 -14.44 17.01
N TRP A 269 0.33 -15.05 15.95
CA TRP A 269 0.36 -16.49 15.77
C TRP A 269 1.75 -16.93 15.29
N GLU A 270 2.29 -17.99 15.86
CA GLU A 270 3.53 -18.59 15.40
C GLU A 270 3.23 -19.61 14.30
N ILE A 271 3.86 -19.44 13.15
CA ILE A 271 3.75 -20.29 11.95
C ILE A 271 5.10 -20.94 11.65
N SER A 272 5.06 -22.05 10.92
CA SER A 272 6.28 -22.84 10.65
C SER A 272 7.24 -22.17 9.67
N SER A 273 6.73 -21.38 8.71
CA SER A 273 7.55 -20.72 7.69
C SER A 273 6.72 -19.68 6.94
N LEU A 274 7.40 -18.81 6.15
CA LEU A 274 6.76 -17.84 5.26
C LEU A 274 5.86 -18.51 4.22
N SER A 275 6.21 -19.71 3.76
CA SER A 275 5.45 -20.45 2.76
C SER A 275 4.04 -20.88 3.20
N ALA A 276 3.75 -20.80 4.51
CA ALA A 276 2.39 -21.00 5.04
C ALA A 276 1.43 -19.86 4.64
N LEU A 277 1.95 -18.73 4.17
CA LEU A 277 1.16 -17.57 3.73
C LEU A 277 1.16 -17.50 2.21
N HIS A 278 -0.02 -17.66 1.61
CA HIS A 278 -0.21 -17.62 0.16
C HIS A 278 -0.70 -16.27 -0.37
N GLU A 279 -1.19 -15.41 0.52
CA GLU A 279 -1.71 -14.08 0.22
C GLU A 279 -1.46 -13.10 1.37
N GLU A 280 -1.57 -11.81 1.09
CA GLU A 280 -1.51 -10.78 2.11
C GLU A 280 -2.77 -10.81 2.98
N VAL A 281 -2.57 -10.89 4.30
CA VAL A 281 -3.65 -10.76 5.27
C VAL A 281 -3.78 -9.30 5.67
N PHE A 282 -4.67 -8.56 5.00
CA PHE A 282 -4.84 -7.11 5.17
C PHE A 282 -5.70 -6.79 6.40
N GLY A 283 -5.12 -7.02 7.58
CA GLY A 283 -5.77 -6.89 8.88
C GLY A 283 -4.77 -6.95 10.04
N PRO A 284 -5.24 -6.86 11.29
CA PRO A 284 -4.37 -6.78 12.47
C PRO A 284 -3.89 -8.18 12.93
N ILE A 285 -3.33 -8.95 12.02
CA ILE A 285 -2.82 -10.30 12.27
C ILE A 285 -1.32 -10.33 11.99
N LEU A 286 -0.55 -10.68 13.01
CA LEU A 286 0.89 -10.86 12.95
C LEU A 286 1.24 -12.35 12.94
N HIS A 287 2.13 -12.74 12.05
CA HIS A 287 2.70 -14.08 12.02
C HIS A 287 4.13 -14.02 12.52
N ILE A 288 4.53 -15.00 13.34
CA ILE A 288 5.87 -15.09 13.91
C ILE A 288 6.52 -16.36 13.37
N VAL A 289 7.76 -16.25 12.94
CA VAL A 289 8.60 -17.38 12.51
C VAL A 289 9.88 -17.36 13.33
N ARG A 290 10.19 -18.43 14.03
CA ARG A 290 11.48 -18.60 14.69
C ARG A 290 12.50 -19.11 13.69
N TYR A 291 13.75 -18.64 13.83
CA TYR A 291 14.85 -19.13 13.01
C TYR A 291 16.14 -19.25 13.82
N HIS A 292 17.05 -20.10 13.39
CA HIS A 292 18.40 -20.20 13.94
C HIS A 292 19.35 -19.26 13.19
N SER A 293 20.39 -18.78 13.88
CA SER A 293 21.32 -17.77 13.31
C SER A 293 21.94 -18.16 11.97
N GLU A 294 22.17 -19.47 11.75
CA GLU A 294 22.68 -20.03 10.49
C GLU A 294 21.66 -20.06 9.34
N GLU A 295 20.38 -19.80 9.61
CA GLU A 295 19.29 -19.83 8.62
C GLU A 295 19.00 -18.46 8.02
N LEU A 296 19.72 -17.40 8.39
CA LEU A 296 19.44 -16.04 7.94
C LEU A 296 19.43 -15.91 6.40
N ASP A 297 20.43 -16.50 5.72
CA ASP A 297 20.49 -16.48 4.26
C ASP A 297 19.30 -17.21 3.63
N THR A 298 18.86 -18.31 4.23
CA THR A 298 17.66 -19.05 3.80
C THR A 298 16.40 -18.20 3.91
N ILE A 299 16.23 -17.47 5.03
CA ILE A 299 15.10 -16.57 5.24
C ILE A 299 15.10 -15.44 4.20
N ILE A 300 16.25 -14.84 3.93
CA ILE A 300 16.37 -13.80 2.90
C ILE A 300 15.94 -14.35 1.54
N GLU A 301 16.33 -15.56 1.19
CA GLU A 301 15.94 -16.18 -0.08
C GLU A 301 14.43 -16.53 -0.09
N ASP A 302 13.86 -17.00 1.01
CA ASP A 302 12.43 -17.23 1.14
C ASP A 302 11.62 -15.93 0.94
N ILE A 303 12.07 -14.82 1.53
CA ILE A 303 11.45 -13.51 1.34
C ILE A 303 11.53 -13.08 -0.13
N ARG A 304 12.70 -13.21 -0.77
CA ARG A 304 12.90 -12.86 -2.19
C ARG A 304 12.05 -13.73 -3.10
N SER A 305 11.94 -15.03 -2.81
CA SER A 305 11.17 -15.99 -3.62
C SER A 305 9.65 -15.86 -3.44
N SER A 306 9.17 -15.13 -2.43
CA SER A 306 7.75 -14.93 -2.14
C SER A 306 6.99 -14.24 -3.29
N LYS A 307 7.71 -13.56 -4.20
CA LYS A 307 7.18 -12.86 -5.39
C LYS A 307 6.19 -11.73 -5.08
N PHE A 308 6.18 -11.23 -3.85
CA PHE A 308 5.44 -10.03 -3.50
C PHE A 308 6.31 -8.79 -3.77
N CYS A 309 5.69 -7.78 -4.36
CA CYS A 309 6.34 -6.50 -4.64
C CYS A 309 5.33 -5.37 -4.41
N LEU A 310 5.76 -4.33 -3.69
CA LEU A 310 4.90 -3.18 -3.42
C LEU A 310 4.69 -2.31 -4.66
N LEU A 311 5.71 -2.15 -5.49
CA LEU A 311 5.66 -1.29 -6.66
C LEU A 311 6.01 -2.05 -7.94
N TYR A 312 5.13 -2.00 -8.92
CA TYR A 312 5.38 -2.45 -10.29
C TYR A 312 5.34 -1.25 -11.23
N THR A 313 6.45 -1.06 -11.94
CA THR A 313 6.56 -0.09 -13.04
C THR A 313 7.18 -0.80 -14.25
N SER A 314 6.97 -0.23 -15.43
CA SER A 314 7.59 -0.76 -16.65
C SER A 314 8.11 0.42 -17.48
N PRO A 315 9.41 0.52 -17.70
CA PRO A 315 10.52 -0.15 -17.01
C PRO A 315 10.71 0.36 -15.57
N SER A 316 11.34 -0.44 -14.72
CA SER A 316 11.74 0.00 -13.39
C SER A 316 12.93 0.97 -13.49
N PRO A 317 12.93 2.10 -12.74
CA PRO A 317 14.11 2.95 -12.67
C PRO A 317 15.37 2.26 -12.10
N ARG A 318 15.21 1.11 -11.44
CA ARG A 318 16.30 0.30 -10.89
C ARG A 318 16.95 -0.64 -11.92
N ASP A 319 16.29 -0.88 -13.06
CA ASP A 319 16.78 -1.78 -14.10
C ASP A 319 17.88 -1.15 -14.97
N GLY A 320 18.29 0.09 -14.69
CA GLY A 320 19.31 0.83 -15.43
C GLY A 320 20.63 1.04 -14.70
N ASP A 321 20.78 0.57 -13.46
CA ASP A 321 21.95 0.80 -12.60
C ASP A 321 22.81 -0.46 -12.41
N GLU A 322 22.71 -1.46 -13.28
CA GLU A 322 23.66 -2.57 -13.31
C GLU A 322 24.80 -2.33 -14.29
#